data_d6be304b31641e730b5644c7b4725072
#
_entry.id   d6be304b31641e730b5644c7b4725072
#
_cell.length_a   1.000
_cell.length_b   1.000
_cell.length_c   1.000
_cell.angle_alpha   90.00
_cell.angle_beta   90.00
_cell.angle_gamma   90.00
#
_symmetry.space_group_name_H-M   'P 1'
#
loop_
_entity.id
_entity.type
_entity.pdbx_description
1 polymer ?
#
loop_
_entity_poly.entity_id
_entity_poly.type
_entity_poly.pdbx_seq_one_letter_code
_entity_poly.pdbx_strand_id
1 'polypeptide(L)'
;MKDIRLNLPHDVLRAVTRRYFFKQAGFGIGAAALTSMLGRPALANGLGAVADDSFEGAGLQARPEQSEGAGATAANPLAPKPPMFPPKAKSIIYLFMAGAPSQVDLLDYKPKLQELDGETIPDSVVKGERFAFIKGKPRLLGSPYEFKKWGKSGAEISELLPHLGEIADDVAIVRSVHTTQFNHAPAQIFMNTGFQIVGRPSMGSWMTYGLGSECTDLPGFVVLLSGENEPDGGTACWGSGFLPTVYQGVQFRSKGDPVLFLTNPEGVSSALRRQSLDTIKDLNELHLKSVGDPEIVTRIASYEMSYRMQTSVPELMDISKEPESIQKLYGTQPGQASFANNCLLARRLVERGVRFVQLYHRGWDTHGTSAHDDIINRLPQLCRETDQAAAALVMDLKQRGLLDSTLVVWGGEFGRTPMNEARNRSKFLGRDHHPRAFSMWLAGGGIKPGITLGATDEFAYNPAEDPVEVHDLHATILYLMGIDHTKLTYRFQGRDFRLTDVSGNVVKKLLVS
;
A
#
# COMPACT_ATOMS: atom_id res chain seq x y z
N MET A 1 -50.66 -14.54 -0.67
CA MET A 1 -49.83 -13.87 -1.68
C MET A 1 -48.46 -14.55 -1.70
N LYS A 2 -48.14 -15.22 -2.81
CA LYS A 2 -46.89 -15.98 -2.93
C LYS A 2 -45.74 -15.00 -3.28
N ASP A 3 -44.72 -15.00 -2.45
CA ASP A 3 -43.45 -14.28 -2.69
C ASP A 3 -42.78 -14.82 -3.95
N ILE A 4 -42.76 -14.05 -5.02
CA ILE A 4 -41.97 -14.34 -6.23
C ILE A 4 -40.58 -13.74 -5.99
N ARG A 5 -39.67 -14.54 -5.44
CA ARG A 5 -38.23 -14.20 -5.44
C ARG A 5 -37.68 -14.49 -6.84
N LEU A 6 -37.41 -13.44 -7.59
CA LEU A 6 -36.65 -13.52 -8.85
C LEU A 6 -35.20 -13.88 -8.52
N ASN A 7 -34.85 -15.15 -8.73
CA ASN A 7 -33.46 -15.63 -8.66
C ASN A 7 -32.71 -15.22 -9.95
N LEU A 8 -32.26 -13.99 -10.03
CA LEU A 8 -31.37 -13.52 -11.10
C LEU A 8 -29.90 -13.70 -10.67
N PRO A 9 -29.00 -14.12 -11.57
CA PRO A 9 -27.57 -14.18 -11.29
C PRO A 9 -27.02 -12.82 -10.82
N HIS A 10 -26.07 -12.85 -9.90
CA HIS A 10 -25.52 -11.65 -9.21
C HIS A 10 -24.90 -10.62 -10.16
N ASP A 11 -24.34 -11.06 -11.28
CA ASP A 11 -23.79 -10.27 -12.38
C ASP A 11 -24.87 -9.53 -13.18
N VAL A 12 -26.02 -10.18 -13.42
CA VAL A 12 -27.17 -9.56 -14.10
C VAL A 12 -27.80 -8.48 -13.20
N LEU A 13 -27.93 -8.75 -11.90
CA LEU A 13 -28.42 -7.76 -10.92
C LEU A 13 -27.49 -6.53 -10.84
N ARG A 14 -26.18 -6.73 -10.84
CA ARG A 14 -25.20 -5.63 -10.87
C ARG A 14 -25.28 -4.80 -12.15
N ALA A 15 -25.43 -5.44 -13.31
CA ALA A 15 -25.53 -4.74 -14.60
C ALA A 15 -26.84 -3.95 -14.72
N VAL A 16 -27.95 -4.51 -14.26
CA VAL A 16 -29.28 -3.84 -14.29
C VAL A 16 -29.28 -2.66 -13.30
N THR A 17 -28.74 -2.82 -12.09
CA THR A 17 -28.71 -1.75 -11.08
C THR A 17 -27.83 -0.56 -11.52
N ARG A 18 -26.66 -0.83 -12.14
CA ARG A 18 -25.79 0.22 -12.71
C ARG A 18 -26.44 0.95 -13.88
N ARG A 19 -27.04 0.23 -14.85
CA ARG A 19 -27.73 0.85 -15.97
C ARG A 19 -28.96 1.68 -15.53
N TYR A 20 -29.69 1.20 -14.52
CA TYR A 20 -30.83 1.92 -13.96
C TYR A 20 -30.40 3.18 -13.22
N PHE A 21 -29.36 3.09 -12.40
CA PHE A 21 -28.81 4.22 -11.67
C PHE A 21 -28.29 5.32 -12.62
N PHE A 22 -27.52 4.97 -13.64
CA PHE A 22 -27.01 5.96 -14.60
C PHE A 22 -28.10 6.52 -15.51
N LYS A 23 -29.13 5.76 -15.85
CA LYS A 23 -30.28 6.26 -16.61
C LYS A 23 -31.11 7.25 -15.80
N GLN A 24 -31.37 6.96 -14.53
CA GLN A 24 -32.15 7.83 -13.64
C GLN A 24 -31.35 9.07 -13.19
N ALA A 25 -30.08 8.90 -12.81
CA ALA A 25 -29.20 10.01 -12.41
C ALA A 25 -28.89 10.96 -13.59
N GLY A 26 -28.68 10.44 -14.80
CA GLY A 26 -28.44 11.24 -15.99
C GLY A 26 -29.65 12.12 -16.38
N PHE A 27 -30.88 11.63 -16.25
CA PHE A 27 -32.09 12.42 -16.51
C PHE A 27 -32.39 13.42 -15.38
N GLY A 28 -32.20 13.04 -14.11
CA GLY A 28 -32.48 13.90 -12.95
C GLY A 28 -31.56 15.12 -12.86
N ILE A 29 -30.26 14.92 -13.02
CA ILE A 29 -29.25 15.99 -12.92
C ILE A 29 -29.31 16.90 -14.16
N GLY A 30 -29.50 16.35 -15.34
CA GLY A 30 -29.66 17.12 -16.57
C GLY A 30 -30.93 17.98 -16.59
N ALA A 31 -32.05 17.45 -16.09
CA ALA A 31 -33.31 18.19 -15.99
C ALA A 31 -33.25 19.29 -14.91
N ALA A 32 -32.61 19.03 -13.76
CA ALA A 32 -32.42 20.03 -12.71
C ALA A 32 -31.49 21.17 -13.16
N ALA A 33 -30.41 20.86 -13.88
CA ALA A 33 -29.52 21.86 -14.47
C ALA A 33 -30.23 22.69 -15.53
N LEU A 34 -31.03 22.08 -16.40
CA LEU A 34 -31.78 22.79 -17.45
C LEU A 34 -32.88 23.69 -16.87
N THR A 35 -33.59 23.25 -15.83
CA THR A 35 -34.61 24.07 -15.14
C THR A 35 -33.99 25.25 -14.38
N SER A 36 -32.79 25.08 -13.79
CA SER A 36 -32.09 26.20 -13.13
C SER A 36 -31.56 27.23 -14.12
N MET A 37 -31.20 26.81 -15.34
CA MET A 37 -30.72 27.70 -16.40
C MET A 37 -31.84 28.45 -17.13
N LEU A 38 -33.06 27.91 -17.17
CA LEU A 38 -34.18 28.50 -17.93
C LEU A 38 -35.10 29.42 -17.10
N GLY A 39 -34.82 29.63 -15.81
CA GLY A 39 -35.45 30.68 -14.99
C GLY A 39 -37.00 30.65 -14.94
N ARG A 40 -37.66 29.49 -15.11
CA ARG A 40 -39.12 29.38 -15.04
C ARG A 40 -39.56 28.62 -13.79
N PRO A 41 -40.33 29.26 -12.87
CA PRO A 41 -40.95 28.57 -11.73
C PRO A 41 -42.29 27.97 -12.14
N ALA A 42 -42.30 26.89 -12.92
CA ALA A 42 -43.53 26.23 -13.27
C ALA A 42 -43.27 24.78 -13.65
N LEU A 43 -43.07 23.93 -12.66
CA LEU A 43 -43.27 22.46 -12.74
C LEU A 43 -43.07 21.79 -11.36
N ALA A 44 -43.40 22.51 -10.27
CA ALA A 44 -43.33 21.97 -8.90
C ALA A 44 -44.62 21.31 -8.41
N ASN A 45 -45.67 21.28 -9.25
CA ASN A 45 -46.96 20.69 -8.84
C ASN A 45 -47.33 19.45 -9.67
N GLY A 46 -46.60 18.35 -9.46
CA GLY A 46 -46.89 17.13 -10.21
C GLY A 46 -46.24 15.84 -9.72
N LEU A 47 -45.77 15.78 -8.50
CA LEU A 47 -45.40 14.50 -7.88
C LEU A 47 -45.92 14.51 -6.45
N GLY A 48 -47.07 13.89 -6.28
CA GLY A 48 -47.77 13.73 -5.02
C GLY A 48 -46.94 13.02 -3.97
N ALA A 49 -47.08 13.53 -2.76
CA ALA A 49 -46.52 13.07 -1.52
C ALA A 49 -46.82 11.58 -1.26
N VAL A 50 -45.79 10.83 -0.93
CA VAL A 50 -45.88 9.73 0.04
C VAL A 50 -44.81 10.05 1.07
N ALA A 51 -45.25 10.71 2.14
CA ALA A 51 -44.51 10.76 3.38
C ALA A 51 -44.74 9.44 4.12
N ASP A 52 -43.72 8.73 4.45
CA ASP A 52 -43.75 7.80 5.57
C ASP A 52 -42.56 8.11 6.47
N ASP A 53 -42.91 8.54 7.68
CA ASP A 53 -42.02 8.85 8.78
C ASP A 53 -41.32 7.59 9.29
N SER A 54 -40.04 7.65 9.40
CA SER A 54 -39.19 6.98 10.38
C SER A 54 -37.84 6.50 9.82
N PHE A 55 -36.88 7.40 9.75
CA PHE A 55 -35.47 7.05 9.95
C PHE A 55 -34.69 8.33 10.30
N GLU A 56 -34.64 8.68 11.57
CA GLU A 56 -33.62 9.58 12.10
C GLU A 56 -32.26 8.85 12.07
N GLY A 57 -31.57 8.96 10.95
CA GLY A 57 -30.17 8.60 10.79
C GLY A 57 -29.34 9.88 10.76
N ALA A 58 -28.60 10.13 11.81
CA ALA A 58 -27.70 11.27 11.94
C ALA A 58 -26.69 11.31 10.78
N GLY A 59 -27.02 12.04 9.74
CA GLY A 59 -26.11 12.44 8.67
C GLY A 59 -25.15 13.50 9.19
N LEU A 60 -23.98 13.06 9.66
CA LEU A 60 -22.84 13.93 9.96
C LEU A 60 -22.29 14.49 8.65
N GLN A 61 -22.84 15.61 8.20
CA GLN A 61 -22.18 16.49 7.25
C GLN A 61 -21.04 17.21 7.97
N ALA A 62 -19.83 16.66 7.90
CA ALA A 62 -18.62 17.37 8.30
C ALA A 62 -18.39 18.51 7.30
N ARG A 63 -18.73 19.75 7.65
CA ARG A 63 -18.21 20.94 6.98
C ARG A 63 -16.72 21.06 7.35
N PRO A 64 -15.79 21.18 6.37
CA PRO A 64 -14.42 21.55 6.69
C PRO A 64 -14.43 22.99 7.25
N GLU A 65 -13.89 23.18 8.44
CA GLU A 65 -13.64 24.52 8.97
C GLU A 65 -12.63 25.21 8.05
N GLN A 66 -13.03 26.35 7.50
CA GLN A 66 -12.23 27.17 6.61
C GLN A 66 -11.04 27.74 7.39
N SER A 67 -9.82 27.49 6.89
CA SER A 67 -8.68 28.36 7.21
C SER A 67 -8.87 29.65 6.42
N GLU A 68 -9.15 30.76 7.12
CA GLU A 68 -9.13 32.10 6.55
C GLU A 68 -7.71 32.45 6.06
N GLY A 69 -7.56 32.69 4.78
CA GLY A 69 -6.33 33.24 4.22
C GLY A 69 -6.17 33.06 2.72
N ALA A 70 -6.35 34.16 2.01
CA ALA A 70 -5.93 34.47 0.64
C ALA A 70 -6.82 33.98 -0.50
N GLY A 71 -7.23 34.92 -1.35
CA GLY A 71 -7.84 34.72 -2.65
C GLY A 71 -6.91 33.89 -3.56
N ALA A 72 -7.08 32.57 -3.52
CA ALA A 72 -6.28 31.64 -4.27
C ALA A 72 -6.96 31.34 -5.61
N THR A 73 -6.30 31.69 -6.69
CA THR A 73 -6.40 30.88 -7.92
C THR A 73 -6.24 29.43 -7.53
N ALA A 74 -7.14 28.55 -7.98
CA ALA A 74 -7.19 27.14 -7.59
C ALA A 74 -5.84 26.45 -7.91
N ALA A 75 -4.91 26.45 -6.97
CA ALA A 75 -3.60 25.86 -7.13
C ALA A 75 -3.76 24.34 -7.27
N ASN A 76 -3.07 23.74 -8.24
CA ASN A 76 -3.06 22.28 -8.40
C ASN A 76 -2.62 21.61 -7.08
N PRO A 77 -3.47 20.82 -6.42
CA PRO A 77 -3.15 20.20 -5.13
C PRO A 77 -1.98 19.21 -5.22
N LEU A 78 -1.71 18.67 -6.42
CA LEU A 78 -0.60 17.76 -6.71
C LEU A 78 0.69 18.47 -7.14
N ALA A 79 0.70 19.80 -7.23
CA ALA A 79 1.92 20.53 -7.56
C ALA A 79 3.05 20.18 -6.58
N PRO A 80 4.32 20.07 -7.03
CA PRO A 80 5.45 19.86 -6.15
C PRO A 80 5.51 20.90 -5.05
N LYS A 81 5.74 20.45 -3.84
CA LYS A 81 5.90 21.27 -2.62
C LYS A 81 7.32 21.12 -2.09
N PRO A 82 7.93 22.20 -1.59
CA PRO A 82 9.27 22.10 -1.02
C PRO A 82 9.25 21.19 0.22
N PRO A 83 10.25 20.32 0.38
CA PRO A 83 10.41 19.56 1.62
C PRO A 83 10.75 20.51 2.78
N MET A 84 10.52 20.08 4.01
CA MET A 84 10.77 20.88 5.21
C MET A 84 12.28 21.03 5.51
N PHE A 85 13.09 20.08 5.01
CA PHE A 85 14.55 20.07 5.04
C PHE A 85 15.09 19.22 3.89
N PRO A 86 16.40 19.26 3.57
CA PRO A 86 16.97 18.53 2.44
C PRO A 86 16.65 17.03 2.52
N PRO A 87 15.93 16.46 1.54
CA PRO A 87 15.57 15.06 1.53
C PRO A 87 16.77 14.19 1.14
N LYS A 88 16.79 12.96 1.62
CA LYS A 88 17.72 11.91 1.16
C LYS A 88 17.08 11.08 0.04
N ALA A 89 15.77 10.90 0.08
CA ALA A 89 15.00 10.19 -0.94
C ALA A 89 14.00 11.13 -1.64
N LYS A 90 13.76 10.89 -2.92
CA LYS A 90 12.73 11.55 -3.74
C LYS A 90 11.54 10.64 -3.97
N SER A 91 11.78 9.34 -4.04
CA SER A 91 10.77 8.32 -4.32
C SER A 91 10.89 7.13 -3.38
N ILE A 92 9.78 6.42 -3.19
CA ILE A 92 9.71 5.21 -2.39
C ILE A 92 9.11 4.09 -3.22
N ILE A 93 9.69 2.90 -3.12
CA ILE A 93 9.11 1.64 -3.61
C ILE A 93 8.92 0.73 -2.39
N TYR A 94 7.68 0.42 -2.05
CA TYR A 94 7.37 -0.48 -0.94
C TYR A 94 6.91 -1.84 -1.47
N LEU A 95 7.74 -2.86 -1.26
CA LEU A 95 7.48 -4.26 -1.57
C LEU A 95 6.78 -4.89 -0.36
N PHE A 96 5.45 -4.90 -0.37
CA PHE A 96 4.63 -5.37 0.74
C PHE A 96 4.26 -6.85 0.58
N MET A 97 4.80 -7.69 1.46
CA MET A 97 4.60 -9.14 1.50
C MET A 97 3.40 -9.47 2.39
N ALA A 98 2.19 -9.37 1.83
CA ALA A 98 0.95 -9.55 2.57
C ALA A 98 0.74 -11.01 3.02
N GLY A 99 0.56 -11.19 4.31
CA GLY A 99 0.45 -12.49 4.96
C GLY A 99 1.62 -12.79 5.90
N ALA A 100 2.50 -11.82 6.18
CA ALA A 100 3.52 -11.89 7.22
C ALA A 100 4.62 -12.95 6.99
N PRO A 101 5.68 -12.63 6.25
CA PRO A 101 6.84 -13.51 6.04
C PRO A 101 7.44 -13.99 7.36
N SER A 102 7.81 -15.27 7.43
CA SER A 102 8.44 -15.85 8.61
C SER A 102 9.87 -15.35 8.77
N GLN A 103 10.11 -14.44 9.71
CA GLN A 103 11.45 -13.93 10.01
C GLN A 103 12.41 -15.05 10.46
N VAL A 104 11.89 -16.03 11.20
CA VAL A 104 12.66 -17.18 11.72
C VAL A 104 13.23 -18.04 10.60
N ASP A 105 12.52 -18.13 9.48
CA ASP A 105 12.90 -18.99 8.35
C ASP A 105 13.65 -18.22 7.25
N LEU A 106 13.70 -16.87 7.34
CA LEU A 106 14.25 -16.02 6.27
C LEU A 106 15.43 -15.13 6.70
N LEU A 107 15.31 -14.36 7.79
CA LEU A 107 16.24 -13.27 8.10
C LEU A 107 16.73 -13.23 9.56
N ASP A 108 16.16 -14.03 10.44
CA ASP A 108 16.50 -14.02 11.87
C ASP A 108 16.89 -15.41 12.36
N TYR A 109 18.11 -15.84 12.00
CA TYR A 109 18.67 -17.14 12.33
C TYR A 109 18.81 -17.35 13.84
N LYS A 110 18.28 -18.48 14.35
CA LYS A 110 18.33 -18.83 15.77
C LYS A 110 18.83 -20.26 15.98
N PRO A 111 20.15 -20.45 16.19
CA PRO A 111 20.72 -21.77 16.50
C PRO A 111 20.02 -22.48 17.67
N LYS A 112 19.59 -21.69 18.67
CA LYS A 112 18.90 -22.23 19.86
C LYS A 112 17.57 -22.92 19.52
N LEU A 113 16.84 -22.43 18.51
CA LEU A 113 15.63 -23.09 18.03
C LEU A 113 15.91 -24.45 17.38
N GLN A 114 17.06 -24.59 16.72
CA GLN A 114 17.48 -25.88 16.15
C GLN A 114 17.82 -26.90 17.25
N GLU A 115 18.49 -26.45 18.31
CA GLU A 115 18.84 -27.31 19.45
C GLU A 115 17.61 -27.80 20.21
N LEU A 116 16.57 -26.96 20.30
CA LEU A 116 15.36 -27.19 21.09
C LEU A 116 14.15 -27.57 20.23
N ASP A 117 14.36 -27.96 18.97
CA ASP A 117 13.27 -28.34 18.07
C ASP A 117 12.39 -29.45 18.67
N GLY A 118 11.07 -29.23 18.65
CA GLY A 118 10.10 -30.14 19.25
C GLY A 118 9.95 -30.06 20.79
N GLU A 119 10.81 -29.35 21.50
CA GLU A 119 10.68 -29.11 22.93
C GLU A 119 9.57 -28.09 23.24
N THR A 120 9.07 -28.10 24.46
CA THR A 120 8.09 -27.08 24.89
C THR A 120 8.80 -25.75 25.12
N ILE A 121 8.24 -24.65 24.58
CA ILE A 121 8.79 -23.33 24.86
C ILE A 121 8.76 -23.02 26.36
N PRO A 122 9.81 -22.43 26.95
CA PRO A 122 9.83 -22.08 28.36
C PRO A 122 8.68 -21.15 28.76
N ASP A 123 8.00 -21.46 29.88
CA ASP A 123 6.91 -20.63 30.39
C ASP A 123 7.37 -19.17 30.66
N SER A 124 8.64 -18.94 30.94
CA SER A 124 9.21 -17.61 31.15
C SER A 124 9.14 -16.72 29.89
N VAL A 125 9.12 -17.30 28.70
CA VAL A 125 9.03 -16.57 27.41
C VAL A 125 7.58 -16.21 27.08
N VAL A 126 6.63 -17.10 27.38
CA VAL A 126 5.23 -17.01 26.93
C VAL A 126 4.21 -16.79 28.05
N LYS A 127 4.66 -16.54 29.27
CA LYS A 127 3.76 -16.36 30.43
C LYS A 127 2.80 -15.20 30.22
N GLY A 128 1.51 -15.51 30.22
CA GLY A 128 0.44 -14.53 30.06
C GLY A 128 0.12 -14.19 28.60
N GLU A 129 0.80 -14.81 27.63
CA GLU A 129 0.55 -14.58 26.21
C GLU A 129 -0.72 -15.29 25.74
N ARG A 130 -1.35 -14.67 24.74
CA ARG A 130 -2.44 -15.26 23.96
C ARG A 130 -1.98 -15.42 22.53
N PHE A 131 -2.01 -16.67 22.06
CA PHE A 131 -1.73 -16.98 20.66
C PHE A 131 -3.00 -16.81 19.82
N ALA A 132 -2.84 -16.50 18.53
CA ALA A 132 -3.97 -16.36 17.63
C ALA A 132 -4.68 -17.72 17.43
N PHE A 133 -3.91 -18.79 17.19
CA PHE A 133 -4.45 -20.10 16.84
C PHE A 133 -3.85 -21.27 17.61
N ILE A 134 -2.64 -21.16 18.15
CA ILE A 134 -2.01 -22.23 18.93
C ILE A 134 -2.85 -22.56 20.16
N LYS A 135 -3.14 -23.86 20.36
CA LYS A 135 -3.85 -24.39 21.53
C LYS A 135 -2.94 -25.28 22.35
N GLY A 136 -3.02 -25.18 23.68
CA GLY A 136 -2.26 -26.01 24.62
C GLY A 136 -0.82 -25.50 24.83
N LYS A 137 0.12 -26.39 25.09
CA LYS A 137 1.54 -26.09 25.31
C LYS A 137 2.24 -26.04 23.92
N PRO A 138 2.70 -24.87 23.46
CA PRO A 138 3.35 -24.77 22.17
C PRO A 138 4.72 -25.45 22.17
N ARG A 139 5.06 -26.10 21.06
CA ARG A 139 6.37 -26.70 20.83
C ARG A 139 7.19 -25.81 19.91
N LEU A 140 8.44 -25.64 20.24
CA LEU A 140 9.42 -24.95 19.42
C LEU A 140 9.55 -25.63 18.06
N LEU A 141 9.77 -24.84 17.03
CA LEU A 141 10.02 -25.29 15.68
C LEU A 141 11.27 -24.59 15.15
N GLY A 142 12.37 -25.33 15.03
CA GLY A 142 13.56 -24.88 14.34
C GLY A 142 13.25 -24.55 12.88
N SER A 143 14.07 -23.73 12.26
CA SER A 143 13.94 -23.51 10.82
C SER A 143 14.42 -24.75 10.05
N PRO A 144 13.64 -25.25 9.09
CA PRO A 144 14.09 -26.37 8.25
C PRO A 144 15.13 -25.95 7.19
N TYR A 145 15.54 -24.68 7.18
CA TYR A 145 16.41 -24.08 6.16
C TYR A 145 17.78 -23.74 6.72
N GLU A 146 18.78 -23.83 5.82
CA GLU A 146 20.14 -23.41 6.11
C GLU A 146 20.30 -21.89 6.00
N PHE A 147 21.15 -21.33 6.85
CA PHE A 147 21.52 -19.93 6.83
C PHE A 147 23.01 -19.77 6.50
N LYS A 148 23.31 -18.77 5.68
CA LYS A 148 24.69 -18.40 5.31
C LYS A 148 24.96 -16.97 5.67
N LYS A 149 26.24 -16.66 5.91
CA LYS A 149 26.73 -15.28 6.00
C LYS A 149 27.02 -14.77 4.59
N TRP A 150 26.40 -13.67 4.25
CA TRP A 150 26.50 -13.05 2.94
C TRP A 150 27.19 -11.69 2.98
N GLY A 151 27.87 -11.35 1.88
CA GLY A 151 28.55 -10.08 1.71
C GLY A 151 29.67 -9.84 2.72
N LYS A 152 30.21 -8.62 2.70
CA LYS A 152 31.20 -8.14 3.68
C LYS A 152 30.52 -7.82 5.02
N SER A 153 29.24 -7.51 4.98
CA SER A 153 28.38 -7.27 6.15
C SER A 153 28.24 -8.51 7.04
N GLY A 154 28.40 -9.71 6.47
CA GLY A 154 28.19 -10.97 7.17
C GLY A 154 26.73 -11.21 7.56
N ALA A 155 25.79 -10.62 6.82
CA ALA A 155 24.35 -10.80 7.07
C ALA A 155 23.96 -12.27 6.95
N GLU A 156 23.32 -12.81 7.97
CA GLU A 156 22.81 -14.19 7.98
C GLU A 156 21.45 -14.22 7.28
N ILE A 157 21.39 -14.84 6.10
CA ILE A 157 20.21 -14.93 5.25
C ILE A 157 19.99 -16.39 4.89
N SER A 158 18.74 -16.82 4.89
CA SER A 158 18.30 -18.16 4.52
C SER A 158 18.67 -18.52 3.07
N GLU A 159 18.94 -19.80 2.82
CA GLU A 159 19.12 -20.35 1.47
C GLU A 159 17.93 -20.10 0.52
N LEU A 160 16.77 -19.76 1.07
CA LEU A 160 15.57 -19.41 0.31
C LEU A 160 15.65 -18.06 -0.40
N LEU A 161 16.61 -17.19 0.00
CA LEU A 161 16.77 -15.83 -0.51
C LEU A 161 18.20 -15.60 -1.06
N PRO A 162 18.65 -16.41 -2.04
CA PRO A 162 20.02 -16.32 -2.57
C PRO A 162 20.30 -14.97 -3.25
N HIS A 163 19.33 -14.39 -3.96
CA HIS A 163 19.51 -13.11 -4.65
C HIS A 163 19.56 -11.93 -3.67
N LEU A 164 18.78 -11.96 -2.58
CA LEU A 164 18.95 -11.00 -1.49
C LEU A 164 20.37 -11.12 -0.89
N GLY A 165 20.89 -12.34 -0.77
CA GLY A 165 22.26 -12.58 -0.35
C GLY A 165 23.29 -11.86 -1.23
N GLU A 166 23.11 -11.86 -2.56
CA GLU A 166 24.00 -11.18 -3.52
C GLU A 166 24.04 -9.65 -3.30
N ILE A 167 22.98 -9.05 -2.76
CA ILE A 167 22.89 -7.62 -2.46
C ILE A 167 22.98 -7.30 -0.97
N ALA A 168 23.45 -8.23 -0.14
CA ALA A 168 23.52 -8.05 1.33
C ALA A 168 24.28 -6.79 1.77
N ASP A 169 25.30 -6.39 1.01
CA ASP A 169 26.07 -5.17 1.29
C ASP A 169 25.37 -3.87 0.84
N ASP A 170 24.25 -3.94 0.15
CA ASP A 170 23.45 -2.79 -0.33
C ASP A 170 22.17 -2.57 0.50
N VAL A 171 21.84 -3.49 1.40
CA VAL A 171 20.61 -3.43 2.20
C VAL A 171 20.92 -3.25 3.70
N ALA A 172 19.97 -2.68 4.42
CA ALA A 172 19.91 -2.73 5.88
C ALA A 172 18.81 -3.71 6.28
N ILE A 173 19.15 -4.74 7.06
CA ILE A 173 18.18 -5.68 7.64
C ILE A 173 17.81 -5.20 9.03
N VAL A 174 16.51 -5.05 9.34
CA VAL A 174 16.01 -4.68 10.65
C VAL A 174 15.29 -5.90 11.24
N ARG A 175 15.86 -6.49 12.31
CA ARG A 175 15.34 -7.72 12.93
C ARG A 175 14.38 -7.47 14.09
N SER A 176 14.32 -6.25 14.58
CA SER A 176 13.62 -5.88 15.81
C SER A 176 12.34 -5.08 15.59
N VAL A 177 11.75 -5.18 14.38
CA VAL A 177 10.47 -4.52 14.12
C VAL A 177 9.37 -5.21 14.91
N HIS A 178 8.45 -4.42 15.49
CA HIS A 178 7.31 -4.94 16.23
C HIS A 178 6.06 -4.09 16.03
N THR A 179 4.90 -4.71 16.26
CA THR A 179 3.59 -4.08 16.15
C THR A 179 2.68 -4.53 17.29
N THR A 180 1.54 -3.89 17.43
CA THR A 180 0.49 -4.30 18.39
C THR A 180 -0.59 -5.15 17.74
N GLN A 181 -0.56 -5.32 16.42
CA GLN A 181 -1.61 -5.98 15.65
C GLN A 181 -1.18 -7.39 15.24
N PHE A 182 -2.08 -8.38 15.43
CA PHE A 182 -1.81 -9.79 15.15
C PHE A 182 -2.77 -10.42 14.11
N ASN A 183 -3.76 -9.66 13.60
CA ASN A 183 -4.63 -10.07 12.50
C ASN A 183 -4.28 -9.31 11.23
N HIS A 184 -4.32 -9.97 10.07
CA HIS A 184 -3.86 -9.42 8.80
C HIS A 184 -4.51 -8.08 8.45
N ALA A 185 -5.84 -7.99 8.34
CA ALA A 185 -6.49 -6.77 7.91
C ALA A 185 -6.15 -5.55 8.78
N PRO A 186 -6.33 -5.56 10.12
CA PRO A 186 -5.97 -4.42 10.95
C PRO A 186 -4.45 -4.15 10.98
N ALA A 187 -3.61 -5.18 10.89
CA ALA A 187 -2.16 -5.01 10.85
C ALA A 187 -1.68 -4.39 9.53
N GLN A 188 -2.21 -4.83 8.40
CA GLN A 188 -1.94 -4.25 7.08
C GLN A 188 -2.39 -2.79 7.02
N ILE A 189 -3.58 -2.49 7.55
CA ILE A 189 -4.07 -1.11 7.65
C ILE A 189 -3.13 -0.30 8.54
N PHE A 190 -2.70 -0.83 9.71
CA PHE A 190 -1.79 -0.15 10.62
C PHE A 190 -0.43 0.15 9.98
N MET A 191 0.19 -0.82 9.31
CA MET A 191 1.45 -0.63 8.57
C MET A 191 1.35 0.44 7.49
N ASN A 192 0.19 0.62 6.89
CA ASN A 192 0.02 1.57 5.79
C ASN A 192 -0.50 2.93 6.23
N THR A 193 -1.22 3.04 7.37
CA THR A 193 -1.92 4.27 7.78
C THR A 193 -1.54 4.79 9.17
N GLY A 194 -0.72 4.04 9.92
CA GLY A 194 -0.40 4.34 11.31
C GLY A 194 -1.57 4.14 12.29
N PHE A 195 -2.65 3.44 11.86
CA PHE A 195 -3.79 3.15 12.72
C PHE A 195 -4.54 1.90 12.25
N GLN A 196 -4.99 1.05 13.17
CA GLN A 196 -5.57 -0.25 12.82
C GLN A 196 -7.01 -0.20 12.28
N ILE A 197 -7.68 0.95 12.38
CA ILE A 197 -9.07 1.10 11.93
C ILE A 197 -9.08 1.91 10.64
N VAL A 198 -9.95 1.54 9.70
CA VAL A 198 -10.14 2.24 8.42
C VAL A 198 -10.53 3.71 8.62
N GLY A 199 -10.22 4.54 7.61
CA GLY A 199 -10.61 5.97 7.58
C GLY A 199 -9.44 6.93 7.75
N ARG A 200 -8.23 6.45 8.12
CA ARG A 200 -7.02 7.27 8.10
C ARG A 200 -6.30 7.20 6.75
N PRO A 201 -5.62 8.28 6.33
CA PRO A 201 -4.85 8.29 5.10
C PRO A 201 -3.66 7.33 5.16
N SER A 202 -3.39 6.69 4.04
CA SER A 202 -2.21 5.85 3.87
C SER A 202 -0.92 6.67 3.80
N MET A 203 0.22 6.02 4.03
CA MET A 203 1.55 6.63 3.96
C MET A 203 1.80 7.30 2.61
N GLY A 204 1.45 6.64 1.48
CA GLY A 204 1.56 7.24 0.16
C GLY A 204 0.67 8.47 -0.02
N SER A 205 -0.53 8.48 0.60
CA SER A 205 -1.41 9.66 0.60
C SER A 205 -0.82 10.81 1.41
N TRP A 206 -0.23 10.55 2.57
CA TRP A 206 0.48 11.56 3.37
C TRP A 206 1.69 12.13 2.62
N MET A 207 2.47 11.29 1.92
CA MET A 207 3.61 11.74 1.12
C MET A 207 3.17 12.66 -0.02
N THR A 208 2.15 12.25 -0.76
CA THR A 208 1.60 13.04 -1.87
C THR A 208 0.96 14.34 -1.37
N TYR A 209 0.29 14.31 -0.21
CA TYR A 209 -0.22 15.52 0.44
C TYR A 209 0.91 16.47 0.85
N GLY A 210 1.96 15.95 1.48
CA GLY A 210 3.08 16.74 2.00
C GLY A 210 3.98 17.34 0.91
N LEU A 211 4.27 16.57 -0.14
CA LEU A 211 5.30 16.92 -1.13
C LEU A 211 4.76 17.12 -2.56
N GLY A 212 3.51 16.77 -2.83
CA GLY A 212 2.98 16.73 -4.21
C GLY A 212 3.66 15.67 -5.07
N SER A 213 3.61 15.84 -6.38
CA SER A 213 4.25 14.96 -7.37
C SER A 213 5.09 15.77 -8.35
N GLU A 214 6.27 15.28 -8.68
CA GLU A 214 7.12 15.83 -9.74
C GLU A 214 6.63 15.36 -11.13
N CYS A 215 5.90 14.24 -11.16
CA CYS A 215 5.31 13.72 -12.38
C CYS A 215 4.00 14.45 -12.70
N THR A 216 3.86 14.93 -13.92
CA THR A 216 2.67 15.68 -14.36
C THR A 216 1.63 14.83 -15.05
N ASP A 217 2.00 13.64 -15.54
CA ASP A 217 1.20 12.76 -16.39
C ASP A 217 0.95 11.37 -15.81
N LEU A 218 1.43 11.13 -14.58
CA LEU A 218 1.16 9.94 -13.77
C LEU A 218 0.77 10.32 -12.33
N PRO A 219 0.00 9.48 -11.62
CA PRO A 219 -0.31 9.71 -10.21
C PRO A 219 0.96 9.77 -9.37
N GLY A 220 0.95 10.61 -8.32
CA GLY A 220 2.06 10.64 -7.36
C GLY A 220 2.17 9.39 -6.49
N PHE A 221 1.09 8.62 -6.38
CA PHE A 221 1.01 7.35 -5.66
C PHE A 221 0.37 6.27 -6.53
N VAL A 222 1.14 5.23 -6.86
CA VAL A 222 0.72 4.08 -7.69
C VAL A 222 0.75 2.79 -6.88
N VAL A 223 -0.25 1.94 -7.08
CA VAL A 223 -0.37 0.63 -6.44
C VAL A 223 -0.36 -0.47 -7.49
N LEU A 224 0.45 -1.50 -7.25
CA LEU A 224 0.62 -2.66 -8.13
C LEU A 224 0.30 -3.94 -7.34
N LEU A 225 -0.63 -4.74 -7.84
CA LEU A 225 -0.98 -6.04 -7.26
C LEU A 225 -0.34 -7.16 -8.07
N SER A 226 0.36 -8.08 -7.40
CA SER A 226 1.04 -9.22 -8.05
C SER A 226 0.10 -10.43 -8.10
N GLY A 227 -1.08 -10.27 -8.67
CA GLY A 227 -2.13 -11.28 -8.76
C GLY A 227 -3.51 -10.64 -8.81
N GLU A 228 -4.54 -11.46 -8.67
CA GLU A 228 -5.93 -11.00 -8.74
C GLU A 228 -6.48 -10.55 -7.38
N ASN A 229 -5.81 -10.92 -6.28
CA ASN A 229 -6.29 -10.69 -4.93
C ASN A 229 -5.64 -9.45 -4.28
N GLU A 230 -6.47 -8.61 -3.69
CA GLU A 230 -6.05 -7.51 -2.83
C GLU A 230 -5.51 -8.03 -1.48
N PRO A 231 -4.68 -7.25 -0.74
CA PRO A 231 -4.36 -7.56 0.65
C PRO A 231 -5.64 -7.56 1.51
N ASP A 232 -5.59 -8.18 2.68
CA ASP A 232 -6.77 -8.34 3.54
C ASP A 232 -7.32 -7.01 4.08
N GLY A 233 -6.47 -5.99 4.19
CA GLY A 233 -6.87 -4.61 4.49
C GLY A 233 -7.55 -3.89 3.33
N GLY A 234 -7.57 -4.49 2.12
CA GLY A 234 -8.20 -3.94 0.93
C GLY A 234 -7.71 -2.56 0.56
N THR A 235 -8.58 -1.80 -0.09
CA THR A 235 -8.29 -0.43 -0.55
C THR A 235 -7.97 0.56 0.58
N ALA A 236 -8.27 0.23 1.85
CA ALA A 236 -7.89 1.06 2.98
C ALA A 236 -6.35 1.21 3.11
N CYS A 237 -5.59 0.22 2.60
CA CYS A 237 -4.12 0.26 2.62
C CYS A 237 -3.51 1.34 1.71
N TRP A 238 -4.26 1.90 0.75
CA TRP A 238 -3.81 2.98 -0.15
C TRP A 238 -4.82 4.11 -0.32
N GLY A 239 -5.84 4.12 0.51
CA GLY A 239 -6.88 5.16 0.50
C GLY A 239 -6.38 6.49 1.04
N SER A 240 -7.06 7.58 0.63
CA SER A 240 -6.80 8.93 1.13
C SER A 240 -7.37 9.17 2.53
N GLY A 241 -8.23 8.28 3.05
CA GLY A 241 -8.91 8.47 4.33
C GLY A 241 -9.66 9.81 4.38
N PHE A 242 -9.34 10.63 5.36
CA PHE A 242 -9.91 11.98 5.48
C PHE A 242 -9.19 13.07 4.66
N LEU A 243 -8.07 12.74 4.00
CA LEU A 243 -7.46 13.66 3.03
C LEU A 243 -8.28 13.70 1.74
N PRO A 244 -8.20 14.80 0.95
CA PRO A 244 -8.81 14.86 -0.38
C PRO A 244 -8.45 13.66 -1.26
N THR A 245 -9.42 13.21 -2.06
CA THR A 245 -9.32 11.96 -2.83
C THR A 245 -8.21 11.97 -3.90
N VAL A 246 -7.73 13.13 -4.31
CA VAL A 246 -6.61 13.26 -5.25
C VAL A 246 -5.30 12.67 -4.75
N TYR A 247 -5.15 12.49 -3.44
CA TYR A 247 -3.93 11.94 -2.81
C TYR A 247 -3.96 10.42 -2.65
N GLN A 248 -5.07 9.74 -2.96
CA GLN A 248 -5.14 8.29 -2.83
C GLN A 248 -4.27 7.56 -3.86
N GLY A 249 -3.88 6.33 -3.54
CA GLY A 249 -3.18 5.46 -4.47
C GLY A 249 -4.06 5.04 -5.65
N VAL A 250 -3.49 5.10 -6.84
CA VAL A 250 -4.13 4.64 -8.07
C VAL A 250 -3.61 3.26 -8.42
N GLN A 251 -4.51 2.28 -8.44
CA GLN A 251 -4.15 0.91 -8.79
C GLN A 251 -3.91 0.77 -10.29
N PHE A 252 -2.71 0.30 -10.66
CA PHE A 252 -2.38 -0.13 -12.00
C PHE A 252 -2.47 -1.65 -12.08
N ARG A 253 -3.14 -2.13 -13.10
CA ARG A 253 -3.34 -3.57 -13.33
C ARG A 253 -2.26 -4.08 -14.26
N SER A 254 -1.61 -5.17 -13.88
CA SER A 254 -0.57 -5.81 -14.69
C SER A 254 -1.11 -6.65 -15.85
N LYS A 255 -2.44 -6.83 -15.94
CA LYS A 255 -3.12 -7.57 -17.00
C LYS A 255 -4.42 -6.86 -17.42
N GLY A 256 -4.69 -6.83 -18.73
CA GLY A 256 -5.83 -6.10 -19.31
C GLY A 256 -5.57 -4.59 -19.33
N ASP A 257 -6.64 -3.79 -19.24
CA ASP A 257 -6.50 -2.33 -19.18
C ASP A 257 -5.72 -1.93 -17.92
N PRO A 258 -4.58 -1.24 -18.05
CA PRO A 258 -3.74 -0.88 -16.91
C PRO A 258 -4.47 -0.07 -15.85
N VAL A 259 -5.32 0.85 -16.27
CA VAL A 259 -6.23 1.64 -15.42
C VAL A 259 -7.62 1.53 -16.01
N LEU A 260 -8.59 1.20 -15.17
CA LEU A 260 -9.98 1.05 -15.63
C LEU A 260 -10.52 2.37 -16.18
N PHE A 261 -11.23 2.26 -17.31
CA PHE A 261 -11.86 3.41 -17.99
C PHE A 261 -10.88 4.50 -18.47
N LEU A 262 -9.63 4.13 -18.67
CA LEU A 262 -8.62 5.06 -19.18
C LEU A 262 -8.87 5.42 -20.65
N THR A 263 -9.28 4.46 -21.48
CA THR A 263 -9.55 4.68 -22.91
C THR A 263 -10.88 5.40 -23.13
N ASN A 264 -10.95 6.17 -24.21
CA ASN A 264 -12.21 6.80 -24.58
C ASN A 264 -13.24 5.74 -24.98
N PRO A 265 -14.54 5.97 -24.67
CA PRO A 265 -15.62 5.15 -25.22
C PRO A 265 -15.63 5.19 -26.75
N GLU A 266 -16.18 4.13 -27.36
CA GLU A 266 -16.36 4.08 -28.81
C GLU A 266 -17.12 5.31 -29.33
N GLY A 267 -16.64 5.91 -30.44
CA GLY A 267 -17.19 7.13 -31.02
C GLY A 267 -16.72 8.45 -30.37
N VAL A 268 -15.94 8.40 -29.29
CA VAL A 268 -15.39 9.60 -28.62
C VAL A 268 -13.93 9.81 -29.04
N SER A 269 -13.68 10.80 -29.88
CA SER A 269 -12.31 11.19 -30.25
C SER A 269 -11.59 11.89 -29.07
N SER A 270 -10.25 11.90 -29.10
CA SER A 270 -9.45 12.63 -28.10
C SER A 270 -9.76 14.14 -28.10
N ALA A 271 -10.06 14.73 -29.25
CA ALA A 271 -10.47 16.14 -29.37
C ALA A 271 -11.82 16.39 -28.67
N LEU A 272 -12.82 15.53 -28.91
CA LEU A 272 -14.12 15.61 -28.24
C LEU A 272 -13.99 15.39 -26.72
N ARG A 273 -13.14 14.45 -26.31
CA ARG A 273 -12.84 14.20 -24.89
C ARG A 273 -12.21 15.45 -24.25
N ARG A 274 -11.21 16.08 -24.91
CA ARG A 274 -10.59 17.30 -24.40
C ARG A 274 -11.61 18.42 -24.22
N GLN A 275 -12.41 18.68 -25.25
CA GLN A 275 -13.46 19.71 -25.20
C GLN A 275 -14.47 19.46 -24.07
N SER A 276 -14.86 18.19 -23.86
CA SER A 276 -15.75 17.81 -22.76
C SER A 276 -15.12 18.11 -21.40
N LEU A 277 -13.82 17.81 -21.22
CA LEU A 277 -13.11 18.07 -19.96
C LEU A 277 -12.92 19.56 -19.71
N ASP A 278 -12.65 20.35 -20.76
CA ASP A 278 -12.55 21.82 -20.66
C ASP A 278 -13.89 22.41 -20.19
N THR A 279 -15.01 21.97 -20.79
CA THR A 279 -16.36 22.39 -20.37
C THR A 279 -16.67 21.99 -18.91
N ILE A 280 -16.32 20.75 -18.50
CA ILE A 280 -16.51 20.29 -17.12
C ILE A 280 -15.65 21.12 -16.15
N LYS A 281 -14.42 21.46 -16.54
CA LYS A 281 -13.54 22.32 -15.75
C LYS A 281 -14.17 23.69 -15.54
N ASP A 282 -14.63 24.35 -16.62
CA ASP A 282 -15.27 25.68 -16.54
C ASP A 282 -16.50 25.65 -15.63
N LEU A 283 -17.35 24.62 -15.73
CA LEU A 283 -18.51 24.43 -14.84
C LEU A 283 -18.10 24.23 -13.38
N ASN A 284 -17.07 23.42 -13.13
CA ASN A 284 -16.55 23.21 -11.78
C ASN A 284 -15.93 24.48 -11.21
N GLU A 285 -15.24 25.31 -12.00
CA GLU A 285 -14.70 26.60 -11.55
C GLU A 285 -15.81 27.59 -11.18
N LEU A 286 -16.91 27.63 -11.93
CA LEU A 286 -18.11 28.40 -11.55
C LEU A 286 -18.71 27.90 -10.23
N HIS A 287 -18.81 26.59 -10.07
CA HIS A 287 -19.31 25.99 -8.85
C HIS A 287 -18.39 26.26 -7.65
N LEU A 288 -17.06 26.18 -7.84
CA LEU A 288 -16.08 26.53 -6.82
C LEU A 288 -16.26 27.97 -6.31
N LYS A 289 -16.46 28.93 -7.23
CA LYS A 289 -16.70 30.34 -6.87
C LYS A 289 -17.96 30.54 -6.06
N SER A 290 -18.98 29.69 -6.25
CA SER A 290 -20.27 29.80 -5.55
C SER A 290 -20.30 29.07 -4.20
N VAL A 291 -19.64 27.92 -4.09
CA VAL A 291 -19.70 27.01 -2.91
C VAL A 291 -18.43 27.05 -2.08
N GLY A 292 -17.26 27.25 -2.71
CA GLY A 292 -15.95 27.30 -2.04
C GLY A 292 -15.42 25.96 -1.56
N ASP A 293 -16.00 24.81 -2.02
CA ASP A 293 -15.58 23.48 -1.60
C ASP A 293 -14.25 23.07 -2.26
N PRO A 294 -13.16 22.84 -1.48
CA PRO A 294 -11.85 22.44 -2.00
C PRO A 294 -11.88 21.12 -2.79
N GLU A 295 -12.85 20.24 -2.55
CA GLU A 295 -12.97 18.96 -3.27
C GLU A 295 -13.28 19.17 -4.76
N ILE A 296 -13.83 20.32 -5.14
CA ILE A 296 -14.03 20.70 -6.56
C ILE A 296 -12.69 20.84 -7.28
N VAL A 297 -11.70 21.46 -6.63
CA VAL A 297 -10.33 21.58 -7.18
C VAL A 297 -9.70 20.21 -7.38
N THR A 298 -9.86 19.33 -6.39
CA THR A 298 -9.43 17.93 -6.43
C THR A 298 -10.04 17.18 -7.61
N ARG A 299 -11.32 17.39 -7.87
CA ARG A 299 -12.04 16.76 -9.00
C ARG A 299 -11.51 17.24 -10.35
N ILE A 300 -11.26 18.53 -10.50
CA ILE A 300 -10.65 19.09 -11.72
C ILE A 300 -9.26 18.45 -11.95
N ALA A 301 -8.42 18.41 -10.92
CA ALA A 301 -7.09 17.82 -11.00
C ALA A 301 -7.13 16.32 -11.36
N SER A 302 -8.09 15.58 -10.84
CA SER A 302 -8.28 14.15 -11.13
C SER A 302 -8.68 13.90 -12.58
N TYR A 303 -9.55 14.73 -13.17
CA TYR A 303 -9.94 14.62 -14.58
C TYR A 303 -8.76 14.95 -15.51
N GLU A 304 -8.00 15.98 -15.21
CA GLU A 304 -6.80 16.34 -15.98
C GLU A 304 -5.75 15.24 -15.93
N MET A 305 -5.51 14.65 -14.75
CA MET A 305 -4.60 13.52 -14.58
C MET A 305 -5.05 12.32 -15.41
N SER A 306 -6.33 11.94 -15.34
CA SER A 306 -6.89 10.82 -16.11
C SER A 306 -6.71 11.01 -17.61
N TYR A 307 -6.85 12.22 -18.12
CA TYR A 307 -6.64 12.51 -19.53
C TYR A 307 -5.17 12.35 -19.95
N ARG A 308 -4.22 12.86 -19.16
CA ARG A 308 -2.79 12.72 -19.44
C ARG A 308 -2.34 11.27 -19.40
N MET A 309 -2.88 10.49 -18.48
CA MET A 309 -2.61 9.05 -18.33
C MET A 309 -3.00 8.24 -19.58
N GLN A 310 -3.95 8.71 -20.40
CA GLN A 310 -4.34 8.00 -21.64
C GLN A 310 -3.16 7.76 -22.59
N THR A 311 -2.18 8.65 -22.59
CA THR A 311 -0.99 8.54 -23.44
C THR A 311 0.18 7.90 -22.69
N SER A 312 0.45 8.31 -21.45
CA SER A 312 1.65 7.91 -20.69
C SER A 312 1.58 6.47 -20.14
N VAL A 313 0.39 6.03 -19.73
CA VAL A 313 0.25 4.69 -19.11
C VAL A 313 0.48 3.53 -20.09
N PRO A 314 -0.06 3.51 -21.31
CA PRO A 314 0.19 2.42 -22.25
C PRO A 314 1.69 2.23 -22.54
N GLU A 315 2.43 3.32 -22.73
CA GLU A 315 3.88 3.26 -22.96
C GLU A 315 4.63 2.76 -21.73
N LEU A 316 4.27 3.26 -20.53
CA LEU A 316 4.86 2.84 -19.27
C LEU A 316 4.70 1.34 -19.03
N MET A 317 3.50 0.81 -19.28
CA MET A 317 3.14 -0.58 -18.97
C MET A 317 3.71 -1.60 -19.96
N ASP A 318 4.13 -1.15 -21.14
CA ASP A 318 4.75 -2.03 -22.14
C ASP A 318 6.22 -2.33 -21.77
N ILE A 319 6.41 -3.32 -20.92
CA ILE A 319 7.74 -3.81 -20.50
C ILE A 319 8.41 -4.68 -21.56
N SER A 320 7.72 -5.07 -22.65
CA SER A 320 8.29 -5.87 -23.72
C SER A 320 9.42 -5.14 -24.47
N LYS A 321 9.44 -3.80 -24.39
CA LYS A 321 10.46 -2.93 -24.97
C LYS A 321 11.75 -2.81 -24.14
N GLU A 322 11.75 -3.32 -22.92
CA GLU A 322 12.97 -3.34 -22.12
C GLU A 322 14.00 -4.33 -22.71
N PRO A 323 15.29 -4.01 -22.63
CA PRO A 323 16.34 -4.92 -23.11
C PRO A 323 16.19 -6.32 -22.53
N GLU A 324 16.51 -7.35 -23.33
CA GLU A 324 16.43 -8.75 -22.89
C GLU A 324 17.26 -9.01 -21.60
N SER A 325 18.42 -8.36 -21.48
CA SER A 325 19.25 -8.43 -20.27
C SER A 325 18.53 -7.95 -19.02
N ILE A 326 17.73 -6.89 -19.13
CA ILE A 326 16.91 -6.37 -18.03
C ILE A 326 15.75 -7.29 -17.73
N GLN A 327 15.05 -7.77 -18.75
CA GLN A 327 13.97 -8.74 -18.58
C GLN A 327 14.47 -10.02 -17.87
N LYS A 328 15.64 -10.53 -18.26
CA LYS A 328 16.28 -11.68 -17.62
C LYS A 328 16.73 -11.38 -16.18
N LEU A 329 17.27 -10.19 -15.93
CA LEU A 329 17.70 -9.77 -14.59
C LEU A 329 16.54 -9.86 -13.60
N TYR A 330 15.37 -9.31 -13.97
CA TYR A 330 14.17 -9.35 -13.14
C TYR A 330 13.43 -10.69 -13.17
N GLY A 331 13.64 -11.53 -14.20
CA GLY A 331 12.84 -12.72 -14.45
C GLY A 331 11.43 -12.39 -14.96
N THR A 332 11.26 -11.29 -15.71
CA THR A 332 9.96 -10.83 -16.18
C THR A 332 9.38 -11.70 -17.29
N GLN A 333 8.05 -11.70 -17.37
CA GLN A 333 7.27 -12.34 -18.43
C GLN A 333 6.23 -11.32 -18.95
N PRO A 334 6.55 -10.54 -20.00
CA PRO A 334 5.64 -9.55 -20.55
C PRO A 334 4.27 -10.16 -20.88
N GLY A 335 3.19 -9.44 -20.53
CA GLY A 335 1.81 -9.89 -20.71
C GLY A 335 1.26 -10.80 -19.61
N GLN A 336 2.08 -11.24 -18.66
CA GLN A 336 1.67 -12.00 -17.48
C GLN A 336 1.58 -11.08 -16.24
N ALA A 337 0.68 -11.41 -15.31
CA ALA A 337 0.68 -10.77 -13.99
C ALA A 337 1.73 -11.46 -13.10
N SER A 338 2.75 -10.73 -12.66
CA SER A 338 3.78 -11.26 -11.76
C SER A 338 4.41 -10.18 -10.89
N PHE A 339 5.02 -10.60 -9.78
CA PHE A 339 5.80 -9.71 -8.93
C PHE A 339 7.01 -9.14 -9.68
N ALA A 340 7.66 -9.94 -10.51
CA ALA A 340 8.80 -9.53 -11.32
C ALA A 340 8.45 -8.38 -12.29
N ASN A 341 7.32 -8.52 -13.00
CA ASN A 341 6.84 -7.45 -13.88
C ASN A 341 6.53 -6.18 -13.09
N ASN A 342 5.95 -6.30 -11.90
CA ASN A 342 5.64 -5.15 -11.03
C ASN A 342 6.90 -4.48 -10.48
N CYS A 343 7.96 -5.23 -10.14
CA CYS A 343 9.25 -4.65 -9.75
C CYS A 343 9.87 -3.83 -10.88
N LEU A 344 9.85 -4.35 -12.12
CA LEU A 344 10.31 -3.61 -13.28
C LEU A 344 9.45 -2.35 -13.56
N LEU A 345 8.13 -2.46 -13.43
CA LEU A 345 7.21 -1.31 -13.54
C LEU A 345 7.47 -0.28 -12.46
N ALA A 346 7.75 -0.68 -11.22
CA ALA A 346 8.09 0.23 -10.13
C ALA A 346 9.35 1.05 -10.44
N ARG A 347 10.40 0.44 -11.00
CA ARG A 347 11.59 1.16 -11.47
C ARG A 347 11.21 2.18 -12.55
N ARG A 348 10.42 1.78 -13.55
CA ARG A 348 9.96 2.69 -14.63
C ARG A 348 9.09 3.85 -14.13
N LEU A 349 8.30 3.62 -13.09
CA LEU A 349 7.49 4.65 -12.43
C LEU A 349 8.35 5.69 -11.72
N VAL A 350 9.35 5.27 -10.94
CA VAL A 350 10.23 6.22 -10.25
C VAL A 350 11.15 6.97 -11.21
N GLU A 351 11.58 6.37 -12.32
CA GLU A 351 12.30 7.07 -13.41
C GLU A 351 11.48 8.23 -13.99
N ARG A 352 10.14 8.14 -13.96
CA ARG A 352 9.22 9.18 -14.41
C ARG A 352 8.77 10.13 -13.30
N GLY A 353 9.37 10.03 -12.11
CA GLY A 353 9.12 10.95 -10.99
C GLY A 353 7.90 10.59 -10.15
N VAL A 354 7.37 9.37 -10.24
CA VAL A 354 6.33 8.90 -9.30
C VAL A 354 6.92 8.82 -7.91
N ARG A 355 6.24 9.43 -6.93
CA ARG A 355 6.77 9.60 -5.59
C ARG A 355 6.66 8.36 -4.72
N PHE A 356 5.53 7.65 -4.81
CA PHE A 356 5.27 6.46 -4.00
C PHE A 356 4.72 5.33 -4.87
N VAL A 357 5.42 4.20 -4.89
CA VAL A 357 4.99 2.99 -5.59
C VAL A 357 4.87 1.87 -4.58
N GLN A 358 3.69 1.28 -4.46
CA GLN A 358 3.43 0.18 -3.53
C GLN A 358 3.07 -1.09 -4.27
N LEU A 359 3.87 -2.14 -4.07
CA LEU A 359 3.62 -3.47 -4.62
C LEU A 359 3.10 -4.38 -3.53
N TYR A 360 2.03 -5.11 -3.81
CA TYR A 360 1.55 -6.17 -2.94
C TYR A 360 1.82 -7.54 -3.57
N HIS A 361 2.43 -8.42 -2.78
CA HIS A 361 2.54 -9.84 -3.05
C HIS A 361 1.90 -10.62 -1.92
N ARG A 362 0.85 -11.40 -2.21
CA ARG A 362 0.02 -12.09 -1.22
C ARG A 362 0.41 -13.55 -1.07
N GLY A 363 0.02 -14.14 0.06
CA GLY A 363 0.08 -15.58 0.31
C GLY A 363 1.15 -16.01 1.29
N TRP A 364 1.76 -15.05 2.02
CA TRP A 364 2.80 -15.33 3.02
C TRP A 364 2.26 -15.91 4.34
N ASP A 365 0.95 -16.20 4.40
CA ASP A 365 0.27 -16.74 5.57
C ASP A 365 0.46 -18.26 5.69
N THR A 366 1.57 -18.68 6.31
CA THR A 366 2.03 -20.08 6.34
C THR A 366 1.73 -20.77 7.68
N HIS A 367 0.48 -21.18 7.86
CA HIS A 367 -0.04 -21.83 9.08
C HIS A 367 0.21 -23.35 9.17
N GLY A 368 0.54 -24.01 8.05
CA GLY A 368 0.76 -25.46 8.02
C GLY A 368 -0.54 -26.27 8.14
N THR A 369 -1.66 -25.77 7.61
CA THR A 369 -2.89 -26.56 7.55
C THR A 369 -2.93 -27.50 6.35
N SER A 370 -2.19 -27.16 5.30
CA SER A 370 -2.05 -27.92 4.06
C SER A 370 -0.70 -27.62 3.38
N ALA A 371 -0.39 -28.29 2.27
CA ALA A 371 0.78 -28.00 1.47
C ALA A 371 0.74 -26.62 0.76
N HIS A 372 -0.43 -25.97 0.77
CA HIS A 372 -0.61 -24.66 0.13
C HIS A 372 -0.39 -23.49 1.10
N ASP A 373 -0.20 -23.77 2.38
CA ASP A 373 0.00 -22.77 3.44
C ASP A 373 1.05 -23.20 4.48
N ASP A 374 2.00 -24.06 4.09
CA ASP A 374 3.05 -24.56 4.98
C ASP A 374 4.42 -23.88 4.70
N ILE A 375 5.35 -24.05 5.65
CA ILE A 375 6.70 -23.53 5.49
C ILE A 375 7.59 -24.39 4.60
N ILE A 376 7.18 -25.62 4.26
CA ILE A 376 8.00 -26.58 3.48
C ILE A 376 7.75 -26.45 1.98
N ASN A 377 6.50 -26.30 1.55
CA ASN A 377 6.11 -26.24 0.15
C ASN A 377 5.83 -24.80 -0.30
N ARG A 378 5.01 -24.08 0.49
CA ARG A 378 4.54 -22.75 0.11
C ARG A 378 5.60 -21.67 0.28
N LEU A 379 6.31 -21.63 1.42
CA LEU A 379 7.31 -20.59 1.67
C LEU A 379 8.43 -20.55 0.61
N PRO A 380 9.04 -21.69 0.18
CA PRO A 380 10.02 -21.68 -0.91
C PRO A 380 9.45 -21.21 -2.25
N GLN A 381 8.18 -21.49 -2.52
CA GLN A 381 7.52 -20.99 -3.73
C GLN A 381 7.42 -19.45 -3.70
N LEU A 382 6.97 -18.87 -2.59
CA LEU A 382 6.87 -17.41 -2.41
C LEU A 382 8.24 -16.73 -2.54
N CYS A 383 9.29 -17.34 -1.98
CA CYS A 383 10.66 -16.84 -2.12
C CYS A 383 11.10 -16.84 -3.58
N ARG A 384 10.89 -17.95 -4.32
CA ARG A 384 11.20 -18.00 -5.76
C ARG A 384 10.43 -16.99 -6.60
N GLU A 385 9.18 -16.68 -6.22
CA GLU A 385 8.35 -15.68 -6.91
C GLU A 385 8.86 -14.25 -6.71
N THR A 386 9.63 -13.96 -5.64
CA THR A 386 9.92 -12.58 -5.21
C THR A 386 11.40 -12.25 -5.09
N ASP A 387 12.27 -13.17 -4.69
CA ASP A 387 13.66 -12.90 -4.32
C ASP A 387 14.47 -12.28 -5.46
N GLN A 388 14.49 -12.95 -6.64
CA GLN A 388 15.22 -12.46 -7.80
C GLN A 388 14.79 -11.05 -8.20
N ALA A 389 13.49 -10.81 -8.30
CA ALA A 389 12.97 -9.52 -8.77
C ALA A 389 13.19 -8.39 -7.75
N ALA A 390 13.11 -8.67 -6.46
CA ALA A 390 13.38 -7.70 -5.41
C ALA A 390 14.87 -7.29 -5.41
N ALA A 391 15.79 -8.26 -5.54
CA ALA A 391 17.21 -8.00 -5.67
C ALA A 391 17.55 -7.27 -6.98
N ALA A 392 16.97 -7.69 -8.10
CA ALA A 392 17.13 -7.05 -9.40
C ALA A 392 16.72 -5.57 -9.37
N LEU A 393 15.64 -5.25 -8.66
CA LEU A 393 15.18 -3.87 -8.50
C LEU A 393 16.27 -3.00 -7.84
N VAL A 394 16.88 -3.47 -6.75
CA VAL A 394 17.96 -2.74 -6.06
C VAL A 394 19.18 -2.60 -6.97
N MET A 395 19.58 -3.69 -7.66
CA MET A 395 20.72 -3.68 -8.59
C MET A 395 20.50 -2.71 -9.77
N ASP A 396 19.33 -2.74 -10.40
CA ASP A 396 19.01 -1.88 -11.55
C ASP A 396 18.92 -0.41 -11.15
N LEU A 397 18.28 -0.09 -10.01
CA LEU A 397 18.28 1.26 -9.45
C LEU A 397 19.69 1.76 -9.16
N LYS A 398 20.57 0.91 -8.61
CA LYS A 398 21.97 1.23 -8.35
C LYS A 398 22.75 1.50 -9.63
N GLN A 399 22.62 0.62 -10.63
CA GLN A 399 23.29 0.78 -11.93
C GLN A 399 22.87 2.04 -12.67
N ARG A 400 21.63 2.49 -12.48
CA ARG A 400 21.08 3.73 -13.07
C ARG A 400 21.39 4.99 -12.25
N GLY A 401 22.02 4.87 -11.10
CA GLY A 401 22.25 6.00 -10.18
C GLY A 401 20.96 6.53 -9.53
N LEU A 402 19.90 5.72 -9.48
CA LEU A 402 18.62 6.07 -8.88
C LEU A 402 18.50 5.61 -7.43
N LEU A 403 19.29 4.64 -7.00
CA LEU A 403 19.18 4.05 -5.66
C LEU A 403 19.44 5.08 -4.54
N ASP A 404 20.36 6.01 -4.75
CA ASP A 404 20.67 7.03 -3.76
C ASP A 404 19.47 7.96 -3.45
N SER A 405 18.58 8.13 -4.42
CA SER A 405 17.37 8.96 -4.28
C SER A 405 16.06 8.16 -4.22
N THR A 406 16.13 6.84 -4.23
CA THR A 406 14.96 5.95 -4.15
C THR A 406 15.10 5.04 -2.94
N LEU A 407 14.15 5.14 -2.01
CA LEU A 407 14.05 4.21 -0.88
C LEU A 407 13.27 2.98 -1.31
N VAL A 408 13.89 1.81 -1.20
CA VAL A 408 13.20 0.51 -1.35
C VAL A 408 12.97 -0.06 0.04
N VAL A 409 11.73 -0.45 0.34
CA VAL A 409 11.31 -1.08 1.60
C VAL A 409 10.71 -2.44 1.28
N TRP A 410 11.12 -3.49 1.99
CA TRP A 410 10.56 -4.83 1.90
C TRP A 410 10.13 -5.32 3.28
N GLY A 411 8.93 -5.87 3.38
CA GLY A 411 8.42 -6.47 4.61
C GLY A 411 6.93 -6.69 4.58
N GLY A 412 6.42 -7.30 5.65
CA GLY A 412 5.01 -7.55 5.86
C GLY A 412 4.44 -6.79 7.06
N GLU A 413 3.28 -7.25 7.54
CA GLU A 413 2.52 -6.58 8.59
C GLU A 413 2.88 -7.00 10.02
N PHE A 414 3.42 -8.21 10.22
CA PHE A 414 3.94 -8.76 11.47
C PHE A 414 4.82 -9.99 11.17
N GLY A 415 5.27 -10.71 12.17
CA GLY A 415 6.09 -11.91 12.04
C GLY A 415 5.37 -13.21 12.35
N ARG A 416 6.16 -14.26 12.54
CA ARG A 416 5.68 -15.61 12.85
C ARG A 416 6.30 -16.12 14.14
N THR A 417 5.51 -16.90 14.89
CA THR A 417 5.99 -17.50 16.14
C THR A 417 7.15 -18.48 15.90
N PRO A 418 8.08 -18.61 16.88
CA PRO A 418 9.09 -19.68 16.84
C PRO A 418 8.53 -21.06 17.14
N MET A 419 7.24 -21.23 17.14
CA MET A 419 6.56 -22.49 17.47
C MET A 419 5.83 -23.05 16.26
N ASN A 420 5.66 -24.39 16.27
CA ASN A 420 4.76 -25.07 15.33
C ASN A 420 3.31 -24.82 15.74
N GLU A 421 2.52 -24.27 14.85
CA GLU A 421 1.10 -24.06 15.13
C GLU A 421 0.32 -25.37 15.25
N ALA A 422 0.65 -26.39 14.45
CA ALA A 422 0.04 -27.72 14.45
C ALA A 422 -1.50 -27.69 14.46
N ARG A 423 -2.11 -26.76 13.74
CA ARG A 423 -3.56 -26.55 13.66
C ARG A 423 -4.25 -27.84 13.25
N ASN A 424 -5.28 -28.24 14.03
CA ASN A 424 -6.06 -29.45 13.77
C ASN A 424 -5.22 -30.75 13.69
N ARG A 425 -4.07 -30.82 14.37
CA ARG A 425 -3.10 -31.93 14.30
C ARG A 425 -2.58 -32.19 12.89
N SER A 426 -2.43 -31.13 12.11
CA SER A 426 -1.84 -31.20 10.79
C SER A 426 -0.43 -31.79 10.82
N LYS A 427 -0.07 -32.55 9.80
CA LYS A 427 1.29 -33.03 9.55
C LYS A 427 2.17 -31.98 8.88
N PHE A 428 1.59 -30.91 8.35
CA PHE A 428 2.30 -29.82 7.71
C PHE A 428 2.84 -28.87 8.76
N LEU A 429 4.00 -28.29 8.52
CA LEU A 429 4.65 -27.37 9.43
C LEU A 429 4.25 -25.93 9.12
N GLY A 430 3.94 -25.17 10.15
CA GLY A 430 3.57 -23.77 10.01
C GLY A 430 3.68 -23.03 11.32
N ARG A 431 3.61 -21.70 11.27
CA ARG A 431 3.80 -20.82 12.40
C ARG A 431 2.60 -19.89 12.58
N ASP A 432 2.21 -19.65 13.82
CA ASP A 432 1.15 -18.71 14.18
C ASP A 432 1.61 -17.25 14.00
N HIS A 433 0.67 -16.32 14.01
CA HIS A 433 0.92 -14.88 13.95
C HIS A 433 1.72 -14.39 15.15
N HIS A 434 2.71 -13.53 14.91
CA HIS A 434 3.54 -12.99 15.97
C HIS A 434 3.80 -11.48 15.80
N PRO A 435 3.14 -10.62 16.59
CA PRO A 435 3.28 -9.17 16.42
C PRO A 435 4.57 -8.62 17.05
N ARG A 436 5.20 -9.33 18.00
CA ARG A 436 6.26 -8.78 18.82
C ARG A 436 7.60 -8.68 18.13
N ALA A 437 7.86 -9.50 17.10
CA ALA A 437 9.11 -9.47 16.36
C ALA A 437 8.91 -9.89 14.91
N PHE A 438 9.42 -9.08 14.00
CA PHE A 438 9.53 -9.42 12.60
C PHE A 438 10.69 -8.68 11.93
N SER A 439 11.09 -9.17 10.76
CA SER A 439 12.22 -8.60 10.03
C SER A 439 11.74 -7.89 8.78
N MET A 440 12.39 -6.76 8.51
CA MET A 440 12.24 -6.00 7.26
C MET A 440 13.63 -5.69 6.70
N TRP A 441 13.70 -5.36 5.42
CA TRP A 441 14.92 -4.76 4.89
C TRP A 441 14.62 -3.49 4.09
N LEU A 442 15.62 -2.59 4.06
CA LEU A 442 15.54 -1.32 3.36
C LEU A 442 16.84 -1.12 2.54
N ALA A 443 16.72 -0.43 1.40
CA ALA A 443 17.86 -0.09 0.56
C ALA A 443 17.72 1.32 -0.03
N GLY A 444 18.84 2.00 -0.25
CA GLY A 444 18.89 3.30 -0.91
C GLY A 444 18.26 4.44 -0.12
N GLY A 445 18.03 5.57 -0.79
CA GLY A 445 17.31 6.72 -0.22
C GLY A 445 17.88 7.27 1.09
N GLY A 446 19.19 7.12 1.35
CA GLY A 446 19.83 7.55 2.58
C GLY A 446 19.83 6.52 3.71
N ILE A 447 19.43 5.28 3.45
CA ILE A 447 19.62 4.14 4.36
C ILE A 447 21.09 3.71 4.34
N LYS A 448 21.64 3.41 5.51
CA LYS A 448 23.00 2.90 5.66
C LYS A 448 23.11 1.47 5.14
N PRO A 449 23.86 1.22 4.06
CA PRO A 449 23.94 -0.10 3.45
C PRO A 449 24.80 -1.07 4.26
N GLY A 450 24.57 -2.38 4.09
CA GLY A 450 25.39 -3.45 4.65
C GLY A 450 25.34 -3.53 6.18
N ILE A 451 24.19 -3.26 6.80
CA ILE A 451 24.03 -3.38 8.25
C ILE A 451 22.87 -4.31 8.62
N THR A 452 22.99 -4.92 9.78
CA THR A 452 21.86 -5.52 10.49
C THR A 452 21.60 -4.69 11.74
N LEU A 453 20.40 -4.12 11.87
CA LEU A 453 19.96 -3.35 13.02
C LEU A 453 19.05 -4.18 13.90
N GLY A 454 19.32 -4.09 15.21
CA GLY A 454 18.54 -4.75 16.23
C GLY A 454 18.74 -6.26 16.27
N ALA A 455 18.34 -6.83 17.38
CA ALA A 455 18.32 -8.27 17.59
C ALA A 455 17.05 -8.67 18.34
N THR A 456 16.59 -9.88 18.09
CA THR A 456 15.58 -10.54 18.91
C THR A 456 16.25 -11.45 19.92
N ASP A 457 15.51 -11.91 20.92
CA ASP A 457 15.96 -12.90 21.89
C ASP A 457 16.35 -14.23 21.19
N GLU A 458 16.89 -15.18 21.96
CA GLU A 458 17.37 -16.47 21.45
C GLU A 458 16.26 -17.34 20.82
N PHE A 459 15.00 -16.98 21.04
CA PHE A 459 13.82 -17.64 20.45
C PHE A 459 13.19 -16.86 19.28
N ALA A 460 13.71 -15.69 18.89
CA ALA A 460 13.07 -14.77 17.95
C ALA A 460 11.67 -14.32 18.42
N TYR A 461 11.45 -14.25 19.73
CA TYR A 461 10.14 -13.98 20.31
C TYR A 461 9.95 -12.50 20.66
N ASN A 462 10.94 -11.85 21.26
CA ASN A 462 10.88 -10.42 21.59
C ASN A 462 12.09 -9.68 21.04
N PRO A 463 11.97 -8.38 20.73
CA PRO A 463 13.13 -7.54 20.48
C PRO A 463 14.02 -7.50 21.75
N ALA A 464 15.30 -7.80 21.60
CA ALA A 464 16.30 -7.72 22.66
C ALA A 464 17.17 -6.46 22.55
N GLU A 465 17.41 -5.99 21.32
CA GLU A 465 18.22 -4.81 21.03
C GLU A 465 17.51 -3.92 20.00
N ASP A 466 17.64 -2.62 20.16
CA ASP A 466 17.16 -1.59 19.22
C ASP A 466 15.73 -1.85 18.69
N PRO A 467 14.71 -1.96 19.54
CA PRO A 467 13.34 -2.19 19.10
C PRO A 467 12.85 -1.06 18.17
N VAL A 468 12.18 -1.43 17.08
CA VAL A 468 11.63 -0.50 16.09
C VAL A 468 10.12 -0.73 15.99
N GLU A 469 9.34 0.21 16.50
CA GLU A 469 7.88 0.18 16.39
C GLU A 469 7.44 0.70 15.02
N VAL A 470 6.26 0.31 14.54
CA VAL A 470 5.75 0.70 13.21
C VAL A 470 5.77 2.21 12.99
N HIS A 471 5.42 3.02 14.00
CA HIS A 471 5.48 4.48 13.87
C HIS A 471 6.92 5.02 13.80
N ASP A 472 7.91 4.32 14.37
CA ASP A 472 9.33 4.69 14.23
C ASP A 472 9.80 4.46 12.79
N LEU A 473 9.33 3.38 12.16
CA LEU A 473 9.54 3.14 10.72
C LEU A 473 8.90 4.26 9.87
N HIS A 474 7.64 4.62 10.16
CA HIS A 474 6.96 5.72 9.49
C HIS A 474 7.69 7.06 9.66
N ALA A 475 8.12 7.39 10.88
CA ALA A 475 8.86 8.61 11.17
C ALA A 475 10.19 8.64 10.40
N THR A 476 10.89 7.49 10.31
CA THR A 476 12.15 7.35 9.59
C THR A 476 11.98 7.53 8.09
N ILE A 477 10.95 6.90 7.51
CA ILE A 477 10.63 7.03 6.09
C ILE A 477 10.25 8.49 5.74
N LEU A 478 9.41 9.15 6.55
CA LEU A 478 9.07 10.56 6.37
C LEU A 478 10.30 11.47 6.46
N TYR A 479 11.19 11.20 7.43
CA TYR A 479 12.45 11.94 7.58
C TYR A 479 13.33 11.83 6.33
N LEU A 480 13.49 10.64 5.76
CA LEU A 480 14.26 10.43 4.52
C LEU A 480 13.68 11.24 3.34
N MET A 481 12.37 11.44 3.31
CA MET A 481 11.69 12.27 2.32
C MET A 481 11.75 13.78 2.61
N GLY A 482 12.46 14.20 3.66
CA GLY A 482 12.56 15.62 4.05
C GLY A 482 11.32 16.16 4.76
N ILE A 483 10.54 15.29 5.40
CA ILE A 483 9.32 15.62 6.13
C ILE A 483 9.54 15.43 7.64
N ASP A 484 9.29 16.47 8.42
CA ASP A 484 9.13 16.35 9.86
C ASP A 484 7.74 15.75 10.15
N HIS A 485 7.72 14.49 10.58
CA HIS A 485 6.49 13.74 10.84
C HIS A 485 5.62 14.36 11.95
N THR A 486 6.19 15.24 12.77
CA THR A 486 5.45 15.95 13.83
C THR A 486 4.76 17.22 13.34
N LYS A 487 5.21 17.76 12.20
CA LYS A 487 4.72 19.01 11.62
C LYS A 487 3.80 18.79 10.41
N LEU A 488 3.91 17.64 9.72
CA LEU A 488 2.98 17.33 8.63
C LEU A 488 1.65 16.87 9.23
N THR A 489 0.72 17.80 9.36
CA THR A 489 -0.61 17.56 9.95
C THR A 489 -1.72 17.91 8.96
N TYR A 490 -2.88 17.35 9.21
CA TYR A 490 -4.14 17.71 8.56
C TYR A 490 -5.24 17.85 9.62
N ARG A 491 -5.94 19.01 9.61
CA ARG A 491 -7.02 19.25 10.56
C ARG A 491 -8.29 18.58 10.08
N PHE A 492 -8.82 17.67 10.91
CA PHE A 492 -10.05 16.97 10.64
C PHE A 492 -10.86 16.82 11.93
N GLN A 493 -12.13 17.17 11.89
CA GLN A 493 -13.03 17.12 13.07
C GLN A 493 -12.42 17.74 14.35
N GLY A 494 -11.82 18.93 14.21
CA GLY A 494 -11.27 19.67 15.35
C GLY A 494 -9.91 19.19 15.88
N ARG A 495 -9.33 18.10 15.32
CA ARG A 495 -8.02 17.57 15.69
C ARG A 495 -7.02 17.65 14.53
N ASP A 496 -5.75 17.96 14.82
CA ASP A 496 -4.66 17.86 13.88
C ASP A 496 -4.12 16.41 13.88
N PHE A 497 -4.33 15.71 12.77
CA PHE A 497 -3.87 14.34 12.57
C PHE A 497 -2.54 14.32 11.83
N ARG A 498 -1.73 13.31 12.10
CA ARG A 498 -0.50 12.97 11.38
C ARG A 498 -0.37 11.46 11.21
N LEU A 499 0.49 11.00 10.27
CA LEU A 499 0.67 9.56 10.01
C LEU A 499 1.09 8.79 11.27
N THR A 500 1.99 9.36 12.06
CA THR A 500 2.56 8.73 13.27
C THR A 500 1.69 8.92 14.53
N ASP A 501 0.52 9.47 14.40
CA ASP A 501 -0.38 9.83 15.50
C ASP A 501 0.36 10.62 16.62
N VAL A 502 0.49 10.06 17.81
CA VAL A 502 1.23 10.67 18.95
C VAL A 502 2.62 10.05 19.16
N SER A 503 2.99 9.09 18.32
CA SER A 503 4.18 8.25 18.44
C SER A 503 5.23 8.57 17.36
N GLY A 504 6.24 7.72 17.25
CA GLY A 504 7.26 7.72 16.20
C GLY A 504 8.54 8.45 16.59
N ASN A 505 9.65 7.75 16.46
CA ASN A 505 11.00 8.27 16.61
C ASN A 505 11.81 7.92 15.37
N VAL A 506 12.58 8.86 14.84
CA VAL A 506 13.47 8.58 13.71
C VAL A 506 14.59 7.64 14.15
N VAL A 507 14.70 6.48 13.50
CA VAL A 507 15.73 5.45 13.78
C VAL A 507 17.07 5.89 13.16
N LYS A 508 17.77 6.77 13.83
CA LYS A 508 19.01 7.39 13.30
C LYS A 508 20.13 6.38 12.97
N LYS A 509 20.15 5.23 13.64
CA LYS A 509 21.13 4.16 13.39
C LYS A 509 21.01 3.55 11.99
N LEU A 510 19.82 3.65 11.35
CA LEU A 510 19.58 3.24 9.98
C LEU A 510 20.09 4.21 8.92
N LEU A 511 20.45 5.44 9.30
CA LEU A 511 20.69 6.51 8.34
C LEU A 511 22.18 6.68 8.05
N VAL A 512 22.51 7.01 6.79
CA VAL A 512 23.82 7.57 6.46
C VAL A 512 23.98 8.93 7.10
N SER A 513 25.16 9.20 7.61
CA SER A 513 25.53 10.45 8.29
C SER A 513 25.40 11.66 7.38
#